data_f4da2169e3f6938c9f772d28f72ef768
#
_entry.id   f4da2169e3f6938c9f772d28f72ef768
#
_cell.length_a   1.000
_cell.length_b   1.000
_cell.length_c   1.000
_cell.angle_alpha   90.00
_cell.angle_beta   90.00
_cell.angle_gamma   90.00
#
_symmetry.space_group_name_H-M   'P 1'
#
loop_
_entity.id
_entity.type
_entity.pdbx_description
1 polymer ?
#
loop_
_entity_poly.entity_id
_entity_poly.type
_entity_poly.pdbx_seq_one_letter_code
_entity_poly.pdbx_strand_id
1 'polypeptide(L)'
;MKLCADILYWRLKEKLTSVTQRGKGGSALTLNRPEFYLDRSQSFEKNRVYVCSADHLPQSPKLGENVCLICLGQHWNLSAYYDRCSVILVEGNWDIFRVFNLVQEIFNRYDSWEDQLWTILRHGGNLPQMLEASRGIFENPMLLIGSDFRYLGVTEEDYLRNKLGLQLDTQSFDVEKMATFLSLHDMSTHVREPLLLDLQGKRTLSVNIFDQEEYLGCLTVFEGSREFRDSDKTLAVFFSKLLRQAVQQNPVLASTRTAVRRALRSVISGQSIDFEYRRALSVESGKHDWVCVKLIPKSGSTYLPGAYLSVALEERHPGAIAFEFVDSVAAFLSIDQAKKETLDALLPVLEKLGVVCGVSSPFTNLYDANHAWFQASAALQNGLSQGGTIFRFQDYLLPQLLSGALAGRPTWVYYTEGLKRLKEHDDNSQVSYLHTLRVYLDNNLSVTKTASALFLHRSTLLDRLAHITAMLGSDLKDPDYCLTLGIILRAELEQKRTEQGAPA
;
A
#
# COMPACT_ATOMS: atom_id res chain seq x y z
N MET A 1 28.52 3.29 -15.32
CA MET A 1 27.64 2.27 -14.70
C MET A 1 28.40 0.97 -14.40
N LYS A 2 28.10 0.25 -13.33
CA LYS A 2 28.60 -1.10 -13.10
C LYS A 2 27.71 -2.10 -13.83
N LEU A 3 28.29 -3.21 -14.32
CA LEU A 3 27.54 -4.26 -15.01
C LEU A 3 27.49 -5.56 -14.19
N CYS A 4 26.90 -6.60 -14.76
CA CYS A 4 26.89 -7.96 -14.23
C CYS A 4 27.33 -8.96 -15.29
N ALA A 5 27.67 -10.17 -14.87
CA ALA A 5 28.16 -11.22 -15.76
C ALA A 5 27.09 -11.63 -16.81
N ASP A 6 25.82 -11.65 -16.43
CA ASP A 6 24.71 -11.99 -17.30
C ASP A 6 24.59 -10.99 -18.48
N ILE A 7 24.71 -9.69 -18.23
CA ILE A 7 24.74 -8.66 -19.30
C ILE A 7 25.91 -8.91 -20.25
N LEU A 8 27.11 -9.14 -19.71
CA LEU A 8 28.30 -9.37 -20.54
C LEU A 8 28.15 -10.62 -21.40
N TYR A 9 27.62 -11.69 -20.82
CA TYR A 9 27.37 -12.94 -21.55
C TYR A 9 26.42 -12.74 -22.74
N TRP A 10 25.23 -12.16 -22.48
CA TRP A 10 24.24 -11.99 -23.54
C TRP A 10 24.71 -11.02 -24.62
N ARG A 11 25.37 -9.91 -24.29
CA ARG A 11 25.89 -8.94 -25.25
C ARG A 11 27.06 -9.48 -26.05
N LEU A 12 27.90 -10.31 -25.44
CA LEU A 12 28.97 -11.01 -26.21
C LEU A 12 28.37 -12.06 -27.13
N LYS A 13 27.36 -12.81 -26.69
CA LYS A 13 26.69 -13.83 -27.52
C LYS A 13 25.99 -13.24 -28.73
N GLU A 14 25.54 -11.97 -28.69
CA GLU A 14 24.99 -11.25 -29.85
C GLU A 14 26.05 -10.95 -30.91
N LYS A 15 27.33 -10.79 -30.53
CA LYS A 15 28.42 -10.35 -31.40
C LYS A 15 29.39 -11.45 -31.77
N LEU A 16 29.47 -12.52 -31.02
CA LEU A 16 30.40 -13.62 -31.17
C LEU A 16 29.66 -14.94 -31.32
N THR A 17 30.18 -15.80 -32.21
CA THR A 17 29.73 -17.19 -32.31
C THR A 17 30.39 -18.01 -31.20
N SER A 18 29.68 -18.95 -30.62
CA SER A 18 30.21 -19.87 -29.59
C SER A 18 30.64 -19.17 -28.27
N VAL A 19 29.71 -18.50 -27.62
CA VAL A 19 29.88 -17.97 -26.29
C VAL A 19 29.04 -18.81 -25.29
N THR A 20 29.68 -19.32 -24.26
CA THR A 20 29.00 -20.07 -23.20
C THR A 20 29.32 -19.48 -21.82
N GLN A 21 28.33 -19.50 -20.92
CA GLN A 21 28.52 -19.08 -19.55
C GLN A 21 28.53 -20.30 -18.62
N ARG A 22 29.47 -20.34 -17.68
CA ARG A 22 29.57 -21.35 -16.62
C ARG A 22 29.91 -20.70 -15.30
N GLY A 23 29.70 -21.43 -14.23
CA GLY A 23 30.00 -20.95 -12.87
C GLY A 23 28.85 -20.20 -12.23
N LYS A 24 29.16 -19.45 -11.16
CA LYS A 24 28.20 -18.64 -10.45
C LYS A 24 27.76 -17.45 -11.32
N GLY A 25 26.65 -17.59 -12.03
CA GLY A 25 26.00 -16.46 -12.67
C GLY A 25 25.69 -15.36 -11.66
N GLY A 26 25.93 -14.10 -12.01
CA GLY A 26 25.61 -12.94 -11.18
C GLY A 26 24.82 -11.92 -11.95
N SER A 27 23.63 -11.58 -11.47
CA SER A 27 22.78 -10.50 -12.03
C SER A 27 22.98 -9.15 -11.35
N ALA A 28 23.74 -9.12 -10.23
CA ALA A 28 24.01 -7.88 -9.49
C ALA A 28 24.97 -6.94 -10.25
N LEU A 29 24.60 -5.66 -10.36
CA LEU A 29 25.39 -4.63 -11.06
C LEU A 29 26.60 -4.19 -10.19
N THR A 30 27.62 -5.02 -10.12
CA THR A 30 28.79 -4.83 -9.25
C THR A 30 30.11 -4.75 -10.00
N LEU A 31 30.19 -5.29 -11.22
CA LEU A 31 31.42 -5.42 -11.97
C LEU A 31 31.90 -4.09 -12.52
N ASN A 32 33.16 -3.80 -12.30
CA ASN A 32 33.89 -2.67 -12.89
C ASN A 32 34.41 -3.03 -14.29
N ARG A 33 34.96 -2.01 -14.97
CA ARG A 33 35.53 -2.16 -16.32
C ARG A 33 36.56 -3.28 -16.41
N PRO A 34 36.73 -3.89 -17.61
CA PRO A 34 37.60 -5.03 -17.81
C PRO A 34 39.07 -4.65 -17.70
N GLU A 35 39.86 -5.60 -17.25
CA GLU A 35 41.31 -5.59 -17.25
C GLU A 35 41.85 -6.86 -17.93
N PHE A 36 43.05 -6.77 -18.49
CA PHE A 36 43.74 -7.97 -18.97
C PHE A 36 44.31 -8.75 -17.80
N TYR A 37 44.17 -10.06 -17.84
CA TYR A 37 44.93 -10.95 -16.96
C TYR A 37 46.09 -11.52 -17.76
N LEU A 38 47.29 -11.01 -17.50
CA LEU A 38 48.51 -11.35 -18.25
C LEU A 38 49.54 -12.08 -17.41
N ASP A 39 49.56 -11.88 -16.09
CA ASP A 39 50.55 -12.44 -15.20
C ASP A 39 49.93 -13.43 -14.21
N ARG A 40 50.39 -14.68 -14.17
CA ARG A 40 49.92 -15.74 -13.28
C ARG A 40 50.13 -15.44 -11.79
N SER A 41 50.97 -14.49 -11.44
CA SER A 41 51.19 -14.04 -10.06
C SER A 41 50.14 -13.05 -9.56
N GLN A 42 49.35 -12.47 -10.47
CA GLN A 42 48.31 -11.48 -10.16
C GLN A 42 47.14 -12.13 -9.42
N SER A 43 46.69 -11.52 -8.34
CA SER A 43 45.43 -11.91 -7.67
C SER A 43 44.25 -11.31 -8.36
N PHE A 44 43.09 -12.01 -8.35
CA PHE A 44 41.84 -11.50 -8.90
C PHE A 44 41.13 -10.62 -7.86
N GLU A 45 41.05 -9.33 -8.15
CA GLU A 45 40.39 -8.35 -7.28
C GLU A 45 38.88 -8.48 -7.26
N LYS A 46 38.25 -8.05 -6.18
CA LYS A 46 36.80 -8.03 -6.01
C LYS A 46 36.12 -7.14 -7.06
N ASN A 47 34.96 -7.60 -7.58
CA ASN A 47 34.09 -6.86 -8.51
C ASN A 47 34.81 -6.46 -9.83
N ARG A 48 35.66 -7.30 -10.33
CA ARG A 48 36.44 -7.07 -11.57
C ARG A 48 36.05 -8.03 -12.67
N VAL A 49 36.19 -7.54 -13.89
CA VAL A 49 36.14 -8.35 -15.12
C VAL A 49 37.55 -8.54 -15.64
N TYR A 50 37.95 -9.77 -15.90
CA TYR A 50 39.24 -10.07 -16.50
C TYR A 50 39.05 -10.74 -17.82
N VAL A 51 39.76 -10.26 -18.85
CA VAL A 51 39.87 -10.90 -20.19
C VAL A 51 41.21 -11.59 -20.27
N CYS A 52 41.18 -12.89 -20.53
CA CYS A 52 42.37 -13.75 -20.49
C CYS A 52 42.31 -14.88 -21.53
N SER A 53 43.47 -15.48 -21.82
CA SER A 53 43.53 -16.77 -22.46
C SER A 53 43.44 -17.87 -21.37
N ALA A 54 42.68 -18.94 -21.65
CA ALA A 54 42.41 -19.99 -20.64
C ALA A 54 43.70 -20.74 -20.19
N ASP A 55 44.72 -20.80 -21.02
CA ASP A 55 46.03 -21.43 -20.74
C ASP A 55 46.91 -20.58 -19.79
N HIS A 56 46.63 -19.29 -19.64
CA HIS A 56 47.34 -18.39 -18.73
C HIS A 56 46.80 -18.42 -17.29
N LEU A 57 45.67 -19.06 -17.08
CA LEU A 57 45.03 -19.10 -15.75
C LEU A 57 45.80 -20.01 -14.75
N PRO A 58 46.03 -19.59 -13.50
CA PRO A 58 46.67 -20.42 -12.46
C PRO A 58 45.80 -21.60 -12.04
N GLN A 59 46.43 -22.71 -11.65
CA GLN A 59 45.74 -23.92 -11.14
C GLN A 59 45.02 -23.68 -9.80
N SER A 60 45.56 -22.80 -8.97
CA SER A 60 45.05 -22.48 -7.63
C SER A 60 44.81 -20.97 -7.53
N PRO A 61 43.67 -20.47 -8.05
CA PRO A 61 43.42 -19.05 -8.09
C PRO A 61 43.11 -18.43 -6.72
N LYS A 62 43.65 -17.26 -6.44
CA LYS A 62 43.23 -16.38 -5.35
C LYS A 62 42.16 -15.43 -5.91
N LEU A 63 40.89 -15.78 -5.72
CA LEU A 63 39.75 -15.05 -6.25
C LEU A 63 39.12 -14.16 -5.19
N GLY A 64 38.93 -12.88 -5.53
CA GLY A 64 38.06 -11.98 -4.80
C GLY A 64 36.57 -12.32 -5.04
N GLU A 65 35.72 -11.65 -4.30
CA GLU A 65 34.25 -11.79 -4.50
C GLU A 65 33.79 -11.15 -5.82
N ASN A 66 32.79 -11.74 -6.46
CA ASN A 66 32.16 -11.22 -7.69
C ASN A 66 33.18 -10.95 -8.83
N VAL A 67 34.05 -11.91 -9.10
CA VAL A 67 34.95 -11.87 -10.26
C VAL A 67 34.23 -12.45 -11.46
N CYS A 68 34.39 -11.83 -12.63
CA CYS A 68 33.94 -12.35 -13.91
C CYS A 68 35.17 -12.55 -14.83
N LEU A 69 35.33 -13.77 -15.31
CA LEU A 69 36.41 -14.12 -16.26
C LEU A 69 35.80 -14.28 -17.64
N ILE A 70 36.38 -13.59 -18.62
CA ILE A 70 36.08 -13.77 -20.05
C ILE A 70 37.29 -14.48 -20.66
N CYS A 71 37.16 -15.79 -20.87
CA CYS A 71 38.24 -16.66 -21.24
C CYS A 71 38.17 -17.06 -22.70
N LEU A 72 39.27 -16.88 -23.40
CA LEU A 72 39.45 -17.36 -24.76
C LEU A 72 40.03 -18.77 -24.73
N GLY A 73 39.40 -19.67 -25.48
CA GLY A 73 39.79 -21.08 -25.56
C GLY A 73 39.33 -21.91 -24.34
N GLN A 74 39.62 -23.20 -24.41
CA GLN A 74 39.34 -24.15 -23.31
C GLN A 74 40.63 -24.70 -22.71
N HIS A 75 40.64 -24.84 -21.40
CA HIS A 75 41.75 -25.46 -20.66
C HIS A 75 41.24 -26.21 -19.44
N TRP A 76 41.87 -27.29 -19.07
CA TRP A 76 41.46 -28.12 -17.93
C TRP A 76 41.44 -27.37 -16.56
N ASN A 77 42.24 -26.34 -16.41
CA ASN A 77 42.28 -25.50 -15.22
C ASN A 77 40.93 -24.74 -14.93
N LEU A 78 40.08 -24.57 -15.92
CA LEU A 78 38.83 -23.81 -15.80
C LEU A 78 37.83 -24.42 -14.79
N SER A 79 37.94 -25.76 -14.57
CA SER A 79 37.09 -26.42 -13.59
C SER A 79 37.27 -25.88 -12.16
N ALA A 80 38.45 -25.38 -11.80
CA ALA A 80 38.72 -24.77 -10.51
C ALA A 80 38.05 -23.41 -10.28
N TYR A 81 37.48 -22.82 -11.33
CA TYR A 81 36.84 -21.50 -11.32
C TYR A 81 35.30 -21.55 -11.30
N TYR A 82 34.70 -22.64 -11.84
CA TYR A 82 33.24 -22.71 -12.02
C TYR A 82 32.42 -22.59 -10.74
N ASP A 83 32.90 -23.10 -9.63
CA ASP A 83 32.19 -23.01 -8.36
C ASP A 83 32.46 -21.70 -7.58
N ARG A 84 33.37 -20.86 -8.08
CA ARG A 84 33.93 -19.73 -7.35
C ARG A 84 33.68 -18.37 -7.98
N CYS A 85 33.54 -18.29 -9.32
CA CYS A 85 33.30 -17.04 -10.04
C CYS A 85 32.48 -17.28 -11.32
N SER A 86 32.07 -16.19 -11.99
CA SER A 86 31.44 -16.25 -13.30
C SER A 86 32.50 -16.44 -14.38
N VAL A 87 32.30 -17.41 -15.26
CA VAL A 87 33.20 -17.67 -16.39
C VAL A 87 32.43 -17.62 -17.69
N ILE A 88 32.80 -16.71 -18.56
CA ILE A 88 32.28 -16.59 -19.92
C ILE A 88 33.35 -17.11 -20.87
N LEU A 89 33.06 -18.22 -21.52
CA LEU A 89 33.96 -18.85 -22.46
C LEU A 89 33.67 -18.34 -23.88
N VAL A 90 34.70 -17.92 -24.56
CA VAL A 90 34.67 -17.52 -25.99
C VAL A 90 35.46 -18.52 -26.75
N GLU A 91 34.77 -19.38 -27.52
CA GLU A 91 35.38 -20.42 -28.32
C GLU A 91 35.59 -19.94 -29.76
N GLY A 92 36.62 -20.46 -30.44
CA GLY A 92 36.99 -20.07 -31.78
C GLY A 92 38.28 -19.25 -31.84
N ASN A 93 38.68 -18.90 -33.05
CA ASN A 93 39.94 -18.17 -33.28
C ASN A 93 39.72 -16.65 -33.17
N TRP A 94 39.46 -16.21 -31.91
CA TRP A 94 39.26 -14.80 -31.61
C TRP A 94 40.54 -14.17 -31.06
N ASP A 95 40.85 -12.95 -31.52
CA ASP A 95 41.91 -12.15 -30.95
C ASP A 95 41.47 -11.57 -29.58
N ILE A 96 42.32 -11.70 -28.58
CA ILE A 96 42.07 -11.25 -27.22
C ILE A 96 41.80 -9.74 -27.15
N PHE A 97 42.52 -8.95 -27.92
CA PHE A 97 42.31 -7.49 -27.97
C PHE A 97 40.94 -7.13 -28.57
N ARG A 98 40.49 -7.91 -29.55
CA ARG A 98 39.16 -7.73 -30.15
C ARG A 98 38.06 -8.04 -29.10
N VAL A 99 38.18 -9.13 -28.36
CA VAL A 99 37.23 -9.49 -27.31
C VAL A 99 37.25 -8.43 -26.22
N PHE A 100 38.42 -7.97 -25.80
CA PHE A 100 38.56 -6.90 -24.82
C PHE A 100 37.85 -5.62 -25.27
N ASN A 101 38.05 -5.18 -26.50
CA ASN A 101 37.40 -4.00 -27.08
C ASN A 101 35.88 -4.17 -27.13
N LEU A 102 35.37 -5.36 -27.47
CA LEU A 102 33.91 -5.63 -27.41
C LEU A 102 33.35 -5.50 -25.99
N VAL A 103 34.09 -5.98 -25.01
CA VAL A 103 33.69 -5.81 -23.60
C VAL A 103 33.68 -4.33 -23.19
N GLN A 104 34.69 -3.58 -23.60
CA GLN A 104 34.72 -2.11 -23.38
C GLN A 104 33.55 -1.40 -24.07
N GLU A 105 33.21 -1.79 -25.32
CA GLU A 105 32.04 -1.25 -26.00
C GLU A 105 30.72 -1.53 -25.24
N ILE A 106 30.59 -2.73 -24.64
CA ILE A 106 29.43 -3.06 -23.82
C ILE A 106 29.35 -2.09 -22.63
N PHE A 107 30.45 -1.89 -21.91
CA PHE A 107 30.47 -0.91 -20.80
C PHE A 107 30.13 0.49 -21.28
N ASN A 108 30.71 0.93 -22.39
CA ASN A 108 30.46 2.27 -22.96
C ASN A 108 28.98 2.46 -23.35
N ARG A 109 28.31 1.42 -23.86
CA ARG A 109 26.87 1.45 -24.19
C ARG A 109 26.02 1.72 -22.96
N TYR A 110 26.30 1.04 -21.85
CA TYR A 110 25.54 1.20 -20.60
C TYR A 110 25.90 2.49 -19.87
N ASP A 111 27.15 2.94 -19.92
CA ASP A 111 27.57 4.27 -19.39
C ASP A 111 26.85 5.38 -20.17
N SER A 112 26.83 5.32 -21.51
CA SER A 112 26.11 6.29 -22.35
C SER A 112 24.60 6.33 -22.05
N TRP A 113 23.99 5.16 -21.78
CA TRP A 113 22.60 5.09 -21.38
C TRP A 113 22.38 5.78 -20.02
N GLU A 114 23.19 5.47 -19.02
CA GLU A 114 23.12 6.11 -17.70
C GLU A 114 23.29 7.64 -17.82
N ASP A 115 24.28 8.11 -18.56
CA ASP A 115 24.54 9.55 -18.79
C ASP A 115 23.37 10.24 -19.50
N GLN A 116 22.74 9.55 -20.47
CA GLN A 116 21.56 10.06 -21.17
C GLN A 116 20.37 10.20 -20.21
N LEU A 117 20.13 9.23 -19.34
CA LEU A 117 19.07 9.29 -18.33
C LEU A 117 19.32 10.44 -17.34
N TRP A 118 20.56 10.61 -16.86
CA TRP A 118 20.90 11.74 -15.98
C TRP A 118 20.76 13.10 -16.70
N THR A 119 21.02 13.15 -17.98
CA THR A 119 20.83 14.35 -18.78
C THR A 119 19.35 14.70 -18.90
N ILE A 120 18.47 13.73 -19.18
CA ILE A 120 17.03 13.94 -19.22
C ILE A 120 16.50 14.40 -17.84
N LEU A 121 16.99 13.79 -16.75
CA LEU A 121 16.62 14.19 -15.39
C LEU A 121 16.98 15.63 -15.09
N ARG A 122 18.19 16.07 -15.43
CA ARG A 122 18.65 17.47 -15.22
C ARG A 122 17.82 18.50 -16.01
N HIS A 123 17.17 18.09 -17.08
CA HIS A 123 16.30 18.95 -17.91
C HIS A 123 14.81 18.80 -17.59
N GLY A 124 14.45 18.35 -16.41
CA GLY A 124 13.05 18.27 -15.95
C GLY A 124 12.42 16.89 -15.99
N GLY A 125 13.20 15.83 -16.23
CA GLY A 125 12.78 14.44 -16.04
C GLY A 125 11.61 13.99 -16.92
N ASN A 126 11.69 14.22 -18.23
CA ASN A 126 10.64 13.77 -19.18
C ASN A 126 10.56 12.24 -19.23
N LEU A 127 9.49 11.68 -18.65
CA LEU A 127 9.29 10.23 -18.49
C LEU A 127 9.21 9.47 -19.80
N PRO A 128 8.42 9.89 -20.82
CA PRO A 128 8.44 9.25 -22.15
C PRO A 128 9.82 9.20 -22.79
N GLN A 129 10.60 10.28 -22.67
CA GLN A 129 11.98 10.32 -23.20
C GLN A 129 12.90 9.35 -22.45
N MET A 130 12.74 9.17 -21.14
CA MET A 130 13.51 8.21 -20.36
C MET A 130 13.20 6.76 -20.77
N LEU A 131 11.92 6.44 -21.03
CA LEU A 131 11.55 5.12 -21.53
C LEU A 131 12.14 4.87 -22.93
N GLU A 132 12.02 5.83 -23.85
CA GLU A 132 12.55 5.69 -25.21
C GLU A 132 14.09 5.55 -25.20
N ALA A 133 14.80 6.29 -24.36
CA ALA A 133 16.25 6.13 -24.17
C ALA A 133 16.63 4.74 -23.65
N SER A 134 15.73 4.07 -22.95
CA SER A 134 15.94 2.73 -22.37
C SER A 134 15.54 1.58 -23.31
N ARG A 135 14.86 1.88 -24.42
CA ARG A 135 14.38 0.88 -25.37
C ARG A 135 15.48 -0.04 -25.89
N GLY A 136 16.64 0.51 -26.28
CA GLY A 136 17.77 -0.28 -26.75
C GLY A 136 18.49 -1.11 -25.68
N ILE A 137 18.22 -0.88 -24.41
CA ILE A 137 18.78 -1.64 -23.27
C ILE A 137 17.88 -2.82 -22.93
N PHE A 138 16.59 -2.58 -22.75
CA PHE A 138 15.61 -3.63 -22.41
C PHE A 138 15.22 -4.47 -23.60
N GLU A 139 15.15 -3.89 -24.81
CA GLU A 139 14.78 -4.56 -26.07
C GLU A 139 13.38 -5.21 -26.02
N ASN A 140 12.58 -4.82 -25.07
CA ASN A 140 11.23 -5.28 -24.79
C ASN A 140 10.32 -4.08 -24.55
N PRO A 141 9.01 -4.18 -24.87
CA PRO A 141 8.07 -3.09 -24.65
C PRO A 141 7.96 -2.72 -23.18
N MET A 142 7.85 -1.43 -22.88
CA MET A 142 7.75 -0.90 -21.54
C MET A 142 6.53 -0.01 -21.39
N LEU A 143 5.93 -0.05 -20.21
CA LEU A 143 4.83 0.78 -19.79
C LEU A 143 5.12 1.34 -18.41
N LEU A 144 4.95 2.65 -18.24
CA LEU A 144 5.01 3.32 -16.95
C LEU A 144 3.63 3.85 -16.60
N ILE A 145 3.12 3.44 -15.44
CA ILE A 145 1.82 3.84 -14.88
C ILE A 145 2.07 4.63 -13.61
N GLY A 146 1.36 5.75 -13.41
CA GLY A 146 1.40 6.54 -12.18
C GLY A 146 0.56 5.93 -11.05
N SER A 147 0.67 6.52 -9.86
CA SER A 147 -0.17 6.13 -8.71
C SER A 147 -1.67 6.36 -8.93
N ASP A 148 -2.02 7.20 -9.89
CA ASP A 148 -3.40 7.46 -10.35
C ASP A 148 -3.81 6.55 -11.51
N PHE A 149 -3.03 5.51 -11.81
CA PHE A 149 -3.21 4.57 -12.91
C PHE A 149 -3.24 5.20 -14.31
N ARG A 150 -2.78 6.45 -14.44
CA ARG A 150 -2.58 7.08 -15.76
C ARG A 150 -1.29 6.61 -16.39
N TYR A 151 -1.31 6.53 -17.71
CA TYR A 151 -0.11 6.25 -18.47
C TYR A 151 0.85 7.45 -18.44
N LEU A 152 2.03 7.24 -17.90
CA LEU A 152 3.09 8.24 -17.81
C LEU A 152 4.09 8.13 -18.97
N GLY A 153 4.15 6.98 -19.61
CA GLY A 153 4.98 6.73 -20.76
C GLY A 153 4.86 5.29 -21.24
N VAL A 154 5.12 5.09 -22.53
CA VAL A 154 5.01 3.80 -23.20
C VAL A 154 6.05 3.72 -24.30
N THR A 155 6.60 2.53 -24.54
CA THR A 155 7.38 2.20 -25.75
C THR A 155 6.66 1.13 -26.53
N GLU A 156 6.87 1.10 -27.86
CA GLU A 156 6.24 0.12 -28.76
C GLU A 156 4.71 0.06 -28.60
N GLU A 157 4.07 1.21 -28.65
CA GLU A 157 2.63 1.39 -28.43
C GLU A 157 1.76 0.45 -29.28
N ASP A 158 2.12 0.28 -30.57
CA ASP A 158 1.41 -0.63 -31.50
C ASP A 158 1.45 -2.08 -31.04
N TYR A 159 2.55 -2.53 -30.44
CA TYR A 159 2.66 -3.87 -29.89
C TYR A 159 1.72 -4.03 -28.69
N LEU A 160 1.73 -3.09 -27.79
CA LEU A 160 0.89 -3.12 -26.59
C LEU A 160 -0.61 -3.05 -26.95
N ARG A 161 -0.99 -2.23 -27.93
CA ARG A 161 -2.35 -2.14 -28.46
C ARG A 161 -2.81 -3.43 -29.11
N ASN A 162 -2.04 -3.90 -30.10
CA ASN A 162 -2.47 -5.00 -30.98
C ASN A 162 -2.31 -6.38 -30.35
N LYS A 163 -1.29 -6.58 -29.51
CA LYS A 163 -0.98 -7.88 -28.91
C LYS A 163 -1.54 -8.07 -27.50
N LEU A 164 -1.70 -6.98 -26.74
CA LEU A 164 -2.20 -7.05 -25.37
C LEU A 164 -3.59 -6.44 -25.21
N GLY A 165 -4.15 -5.84 -26.27
CA GLY A 165 -5.48 -5.21 -26.24
C GLY A 165 -5.57 -4.03 -25.25
N LEU A 166 -4.43 -3.38 -24.95
CA LEU A 166 -4.42 -2.23 -24.05
C LEU A 166 -5.02 -1.02 -24.76
N GLN A 167 -6.04 -0.43 -24.15
CA GLN A 167 -6.68 0.80 -24.65
C GLN A 167 -5.87 2.01 -24.17
N LEU A 168 -4.79 2.33 -24.89
CA LEU A 168 -3.90 3.45 -24.56
C LEU A 168 -4.51 4.82 -24.93
N ASP A 169 -5.66 4.84 -25.61
CA ASP A 169 -6.38 6.07 -25.98
C ASP A 169 -7.14 6.69 -24.79
N THR A 170 -7.44 5.89 -23.78
CA THR A 170 -7.97 6.39 -22.52
C THR A 170 -6.79 6.79 -21.63
N GLN A 171 -6.81 8.01 -21.10
CA GLN A 171 -5.72 8.53 -20.26
C GLN A 171 -5.47 7.70 -18.97
N SER A 172 -6.28 6.68 -18.72
CA SER A 172 -6.18 5.79 -17.58
C SER A 172 -6.48 4.33 -17.97
N PHE A 173 -5.93 3.40 -17.23
CA PHE A 173 -6.25 1.97 -17.34
C PHE A 173 -7.75 1.74 -17.09
N ASP A 174 -8.34 0.82 -17.87
CA ASP A 174 -9.71 0.36 -17.58
C ASP A 174 -9.75 -0.27 -16.17
N VAL A 175 -10.44 0.44 -15.32
CA VAL A 175 -10.57 0.21 -13.89
C VAL A 175 -11.09 -1.19 -13.56
N GLU A 176 -12.04 -1.73 -14.36
CA GLU A 176 -12.60 -3.07 -14.14
C GLU A 176 -11.62 -4.17 -14.54
N LYS A 177 -10.90 -3.97 -15.63
CA LYS A 177 -9.85 -4.91 -16.08
C LYS A 177 -8.66 -4.92 -15.13
N MET A 178 -8.27 -3.74 -14.60
CA MET A 178 -7.21 -3.65 -13.61
C MET A 178 -7.60 -4.32 -12.30
N ALA A 179 -8.83 -4.11 -11.81
CA ALA A 179 -9.32 -4.77 -10.59
C ALA A 179 -9.30 -6.29 -10.73
N THR A 180 -9.78 -6.81 -11.85
CA THR A 180 -9.74 -8.24 -12.15
C THR A 180 -8.30 -8.75 -12.20
N PHE A 181 -7.42 -8.00 -12.84
CA PHE A 181 -6.00 -8.35 -12.96
C PHE A 181 -5.28 -8.36 -11.60
N LEU A 182 -5.46 -7.31 -10.80
CA LEU A 182 -4.85 -7.19 -9.47
C LEU A 182 -5.37 -8.27 -8.50
N SER A 183 -6.65 -8.62 -8.60
CA SER A 183 -7.26 -9.66 -7.76
C SER A 183 -6.76 -11.07 -8.10
N LEU A 184 -6.47 -11.33 -9.37
CA LEU A 184 -5.96 -12.63 -9.83
C LEU A 184 -4.49 -12.86 -9.49
N HIS A 185 -3.70 -11.81 -9.30
CA HIS A 185 -2.24 -11.89 -9.23
C HIS A 185 -1.66 -11.44 -7.87
N ASP A 186 -2.51 -11.18 -6.88
CA ASP A 186 -2.10 -10.70 -5.55
C ASP A 186 -1.10 -9.52 -5.62
N MET A 187 -1.26 -8.67 -6.64
CA MET A 187 -0.42 -7.49 -6.88
C MET A 187 -0.76 -6.39 -5.89
N SER A 188 -0.16 -6.47 -4.73
CA SER A 188 -0.20 -5.39 -3.75
C SER A 188 0.71 -4.24 -4.21
N THR A 189 0.19 -3.01 -4.17
CA THR A 189 1.00 -1.79 -4.30
C THR A 189 2.08 -1.67 -3.20
N HIS A 190 2.10 -2.58 -2.23
CA HIS A 190 3.09 -2.66 -1.16
C HIS A 190 4.33 -3.50 -1.52
N VAL A 191 4.28 -4.31 -2.59
CA VAL A 191 5.42 -5.16 -2.96
C VAL A 191 6.57 -4.31 -3.49
N ARG A 192 7.72 -4.40 -2.83
CA ARG A 192 8.94 -3.66 -3.19
C ARG A 192 9.90 -4.45 -4.07
N GLU A 193 9.74 -5.76 -4.10
CA GLU A 193 10.55 -6.64 -4.94
C GLU A 193 10.01 -6.69 -6.38
N PRO A 194 10.90 -6.88 -7.38
CA PRO A 194 10.47 -7.06 -8.75
C PRO A 194 9.60 -8.30 -8.93
N LEU A 195 8.43 -8.14 -9.53
CA LEU A 195 7.47 -9.21 -9.77
C LEU A 195 7.54 -9.72 -11.20
N LEU A 196 7.68 -11.03 -11.35
CA LEU A 196 7.48 -11.72 -12.64
C LEU A 196 6.07 -12.29 -12.64
N LEU A 197 5.25 -11.86 -13.59
CA LEU A 197 3.84 -12.20 -13.69
C LEU A 197 3.49 -12.67 -15.08
N ASP A 198 2.44 -13.45 -15.20
CA ASP A 198 1.83 -13.80 -16.48
C ASP A 198 0.58 -12.95 -16.69
N LEU A 199 0.62 -12.07 -17.67
CA LEU A 199 -0.47 -11.21 -18.10
C LEU A 199 -1.06 -11.75 -19.40
N GLN A 200 -2.18 -12.44 -19.31
CA GLN A 200 -2.89 -12.99 -20.48
C GLN A 200 -1.99 -13.84 -21.40
N GLY A 201 -1.17 -14.71 -20.80
CA GLY A 201 -0.22 -15.56 -21.53
C GLY A 201 1.06 -14.83 -21.97
N LYS A 202 1.34 -13.64 -21.43
CA LYS A 202 2.58 -12.88 -21.62
C LYS A 202 3.29 -12.66 -20.31
N ARG A 203 4.56 -13.07 -20.24
CA ARG A 203 5.38 -12.81 -19.07
C ARG A 203 5.68 -11.32 -18.98
N THR A 204 5.57 -10.77 -17.80
CA THR A 204 5.88 -9.37 -17.49
C THR A 204 6.80 -9.28 -16.30
N LEU A 205 7.64 -8.26 -16.31
CA LEU A 205 8.47 -7.86 -15.19
C LEU A 205 7.98 -6.50 -14.70
N SER A 206 7.39 -6.47 -13.51
CA SER A 206 6.85 -5.26 -12.91
C SER A 206 7.70 -4.81 -11.71
N VAL A 207 7.99 -3.52 -11.63
CA VAL A 207 8.73 -2.90 -10.52
C VAL A 207 7.95 -1.69 -10.03
N ASN A 208 7.46 -1.78 -8.81
CA ASN A 208 6.78 -0.68 -8.14
C ASN A 208 7.78 0.42 -7.74
N ILE A 209 7.36 1.65 -7.89
CA ILE A 209 8.15 2.85 -7.61
C ILE A 209 7.59 3.52 -6.37
N PHE A 210 8.43 3.73 -5.36
CA PHE A 210 8.05 4.36 -4.10
C PHE A 210 8.91 5.58 -3.79
N ASP A 211 8.31 6.56 -3.13
CA ASP A 211 9.01 7.57 -2.37
C ASP A 211 8.74 7.34 -0.88
N GLN A 212 9.74 6.86 -0.16
CA GLN A 212 9.58 6.34 1.20
C GLN A 212 8.48 5.26 1.26
N GLU A 213 7.32 5.55 1.85
CA GLU A 213 6.17 4.66 1.94
C GLU A 213 5.08 4.98 0.89
N GLU A 214 5.23 6.07 0.12
CA GLU A 214 4.24 6.48 -0.87
C GLU A 214 4.47 5.75 -2.20
N TYR A 215 3.43 5.06 -2.69
CA TYR A 215 3.43 4.48 -4.02
C TYR A 215 3.31 5.57 -5.09
N LEU A 216 4.28 5.64 -5.98
CA LEU A 216 4.33 6.64 -7.07
C LEU A 216 3.88 6.07 -8.42
N GLY A 217 3.95 4.77 -8.60
CA GLY A 217 3.61 4.12 -9.85
C GLY A 217 4.33 2.80 -10.06
N CYS A 218 4.22 2.25 -11.26
CA CYS A 218 4.82 0.96 -11.64
C CYS A 218 5.43 1.02 -13.04
N LEU A 219 6.66 0.54 -13.15
CA LEU A 219 7.29 0.21 -14.42
C LEU A 219 6.99 -1.25 -14.75
N THR A 220 6.37 -1.52 -15.89
CA THR A 220 6.14 -2.88 -16.40
C THR A 220 6.88 -3.06 -17.73
N VAL A 221 7.71 -4.09 -17.80
CA VAL A 221 8.37 -4.55 -19.03
C VAL A 221 7.65 -5.82 -19.49
N PHE A 222 7.27 -5.90 -20.75
CA PHE A 222 6.56 -7.04 -21.33
C PHE A 222 7.53 -7.92 -22.12
N GLU A 223 7.45 -9.23 -21.95
CA GLU A 223 8.22 -10.15 -22.77
C GLU A 223 7.67 -10.12 -24.23
N GLY A 224 8.42 -9.51 -25.11
CA GLY A 224 8.00 -9.23 -26.49
C GLY A 224 9.03 -9.64 -27.52
N SER A 225 10.03 -8.82 -27.76
CA SER A 225 11.06 -9.04 -28.77
C SER A 225 12.07 -10.12 -28.39
N ARG A 226 12.26 -10.34 -27.10
CA ARG A 226 13.11 -11.40 -26.55
C ARG A 226 12.61 -11.89 -25.17
N GLU A 227 13.05 -13.08 -24.79
CA GLU A 227 12.83 -13.63 -23.46
C GLU A 227 13.57 -12.82 -22.38
N PHE A 228 13.02 -12.84 -21.14
CA PHE A 228 13.66 -12.21 -20.00
C PHE A 228 14.98 -12.90 -19.65
N ARG A 229 15.95 -12.06 -19.28
CA ARG A 229 17.26 -12.44 -18.74
C ARG A 229 17.30 -12.15 -17.25
N ASP A 230 18.17 -12.82 -16.53
CA ASP A 230 18.31 -12.61 -15.08
C ASP A 230 18.72 -11.16 -14.74
N SER A 231 19.49 -10.52 -15.60
CA SER A 231 19.88 -9.11 -15.48
C SER A 231 18.75 -8.11 -15.65
N ASP A 232 17.64 -8.47 -16.30
CA ASP A 232 16.54 -7.54 -16.55
C ASP A 232 15.88 -7.05 -15.26
N LYS A 233 15.77 -7.92 -14.25
CA LYS A 233 15.27 -7.53 -12.91
C LYS A 233 16.13 -6.43 -12.30
N THR A 234 17.44 -6.61 -12.32
CA THR A 234 18.37 -5.66 -11.71
C THR A 234 18.44 -4.34 -12.49
N LEU A 235 18.37 -4.42 -13.82
CA LEU A 235 18.28 -3.23 -14.68
C LEU A 235 16.97 -2.47 -14.46
N ALA A 236 15.84 -3.17 -14.31
CA ALA A 236 14.55 -2.55 -14.02
C ALA A 236 14.54 -1.85 -12.65
N VAL A 237 15.15 -2.47 -11.63
CA VAL A 237 15.34 -1.85 -10.31
C VAL A 237 16.26 -0.64 -10.39
N PHE A 238 17.34 -0.70 -11.17
CA PHE A 238 18.21 0.47 -11.37
C PHE A 238 17.44 1.60 -12.06
N PHE A 239 16.72 1.30 -13.12
CA PHE A 239 15.95 2.27 -13.87
C PHE A 239 14.80 2.88 -13.05
N SER A 240 14.11 2.08 -12.25
CA SER A 240 13.01 2.56 -11.38
C SER A 240 13.48 3.62 -10.37
N LYS A 241 14.73 3.55 -9.90
CA LYS A 241 15.32 4.58 -9.02
C LYS A 241 15.46 5.94 -9.71
N LEU A 242 15.81 5.95 -11.00
CA LEU A 242 15.89 7.17 -11.80
C LEU A 242 14.49 7.68 -12.17
N LEU A 243 13.58 6.78 -12.53
CA LEU A 243 12.17 7.13 -12.76
C LEU A 243 11.51 7.75 -11.54
N ARG A 244 11.82 7.27 -10.33
CA ARG A 244 11.35 7.91 -9.08
C ARG A 244 11.70 9.39 -9.03
N GLN A 245 12.95 9.74 -9.34
CA GLN A 245 13.37 11.14 -9.34
C GLN A 245 12.66 11.96 -10.42
N ALA A 246 12.44 11.39 -11.60
CA ALA A 246 11.71 12.03 -12.69
C ALA A 246 10.24 12.25 -12.34
N VAL A 247 9.59 11.28 -11.70
CA VAL A 247 8.20 11.41 -11.21
C VAL A 247 8.09 12.52 -10.18
N GLN A 248 9.05 12.62 -9.26
CA GLN A 248 9.08 13.69 -8.24
C GLN A 248 9.28 15.08 -8.84
N GLN A 249 10.05 15.18 -9.93
CA GLN A 249 10.31 16.45 -10.63
C GLN A 249 9.19 16.84 -11.61
N ASN A 250 8.29 15.93 -11.93
CA ASN A 250 7.24 16.18 -12.90
C ASN A 250 6.15 17.10 -12.29
N PRO A 251 5.98 18.34 -12.79
CA PRO A 251 5.04 19.30 -12.22
C PRO A 251 3.57 18.88 -12.36
N VAL A 252 3.24 17.99 -13.30
CA VAL A 252 1.89 17.44 -13.45
C VAL A 252 1.58 16.42 -12.34
N LEU A 253 2.60 15.71 -11.87
CA LEU A 253 2.49 14.73 -10.78
C LEU A 253 2.80 15.35 -9.41
N ALA A 254 3.61 16.40 -9.36
CA ALA A 254 3.82 17.27 -8.19
C ALA A 254 2.64 18.23 -7.98
N SER A 255 1.40 17.80 -8.32
CA SER A 255 0.21 18.63 -8.22
C SER A 255 -0.04 19.06 -6.77
N THR A 256 -0.75 20.18 -6.60
CA THR A 256 -1.26 20.66 -5.30
C THR A 256 -1.96 19.52 -4.53
N ARG A 257 -2.62 18.60 -5.24
CA ARG A 257 -3.26 17.40 -4.66
C ARG A 257 -2.27 16.46 -3.98
N THR A 258 -1.11 16.18 -4.59
CA THR A 258 -0.07 15.33 -3.98
C THR A 258 0.47 15.97 -2.70
N ALA A 259 0.70 17.27 -2.71
CA ALA A 259 1.13 18.01 -1.52
C ALA A 259 0.08 17.96 -0.40
N VAL A 260 -1.22 18.10 -0.74
CA VAL A 260 -2.33 17.99 0.22
C VAL A 260 -2.46 16.57 0.77
N ARG A 261 -2.35 15.52 -0.07
CA ARG A 261 -2.34 14.12 0.39
C ARG A 261 -1.21 13.84 1.38
N ARG A 262 0.01 14.32 1.11
CA ARG A 262 1.16 14.18 2.02
C ARG A 262 0.92 14.90 3.34
N ALA A 263 0.42 16.14 3.29
CA ALA A 263 0.05 16.88 4.49
C ALA A 263 -1.02 16.15 5.32
N LEU A 264 -2.08 15.65 4.69
CA LEU A 264 -3.15 14.91 5.37
C LEU A 264 -2.65 13.60 5.99
N ARG A 265 -1.75 12.87 5.32
CA ARG A 265 -1.08 11.69 5.93
C ARG A 265 -0.36 12.06 7.21
N SER A 266 0.42 13.15 7.21
CA SER A 266 1.12 13.63 8.41
C SER A 266 0.14 14.02 9.52
N VAL A 267 -0.96 14.74 9.19
CA VAL A 267 -2.00 15.09 10.18
C VAL A 267 -2.62 13.85 10.81
N ILE A 268 -3.05 12.89 10.00
CA ILE A 268 -3.70 11.66 10.49
C ILE A 268 -2.74 10.84 11.36
N SER A 269 -1.44 10.80 10.99
CA SER A 269 -0.40 10.08 11.74
C SER A 269 0.06 10.83 13.00
N GLY A 270 -0.41 12.05 13.24
CA GLY A 270 0.07 12.89 14.34
C GLY A 270 1.51 13.39 14.16
N GLN A 271 2.02 13.39 12.93
CA GLN A 271 3.37 13.84 12.58
C GLN A 271 3.38 15.34 12.22
N SER A 272 4.54 15.96 12.30
CA SER A 272 4.70 17.33 11.84
C SER A 272 4.56 17.42 10.33
N ILE A 273 3.84 18.44 9.86
CA ILE A 273 3.69 18.71 8.42
C ILE A 273 4.91 19.48 7.93
N ASP A 274 5.55 19.03 6.85
CA ASP A 274 6.62 19.74 6.19
C ASP A 274 6.16 21.11 5.70
N PHE A 275 7.04 22.11 5.78
CA PHE A 275 6.72 23.49 5.45
C PHE A 275 6.13 23.66 4.05
N GLU A 276 6.64 22.91 3.07
CA GLU A 276 6.18 22.95 1.67
C GLU A 276 4.71 22.52 1.53
N TYR A 277 4.26 21.55 2.33
CA TYR A 277 2.90 20.99 2.26
C TYR A 277 1.89 21.79 3.07
N ARG A 278 2.33 22.55 4.08
CA ARG A 278 1.45 23.39 4.92
C ARG A 278 0.67 24.40 4.09
N ARG A 279 1.33 25.05 3.12
CA ARG A 279 0.68 26.04 2.25
C ARG A 279 -0.44 25.40 1.39
N ALA A 280 -0.16 24.24 0.80
CA ALA A 280 -1.13 23.51 0.00
C ALA A 280 -2.35 23.09 0.85
N LEU A 281 -2.12 22.55 2.04
CA LEU A 281 -3.17 22.17 2.97
C LEU A 281 -4.01 23.37 3.43
N SER A 282 -3.39 24.49 3.75
CA SER A 282 -4.07 25.72 4.17
C SER A 282 -4.98 26.27 3.08
N VAL A 283 -4.52 26.27 1.82
CA VAL A 283 -5.33 26.72 0.67
C VAL A 283 -6.51 25.80 0.44
N GLU A 284 -6.34 24.50 0.57
CA GLU A 284 -7.40 23.53 0.35
C GLU A 284 -8.42 23.52 1.49
N SER A 285 -7.95 23.64 2.74
CA SER A 285 -8.77 23.63 3.95
C SER A 285 -9.88 24.69 3.94
N GLY A 286 -9.60 25.88 3.38
CA GLY A 286 -10.55 26.99 3.35
C GLY A 286 -11.61 26.93 2.25
N LYS A 287 -11.59 25.93 1.37
CA LYS A 287 -12.50 25.89 0.21
C LYS A 287 -13.87 25.31 0.53
N HIS A 288 -13.93 24.30 1.38
CA HIS A 288 -15.12 23.50 1.64
C HIS A 288 -15.21 23.05 3.08
N ASP A 289 -16.40 22.68 3.52
CA ASP A 289 -16.55 21.78 4.66
C ASP A 289 -16.30 20.35 4.18
N TRP A 290 -15.74 19.51 5.05
CA TRP A 290 -15.26 18.20 4.72
C TRP A 290 -15.91 17.11 5.56
N VAL A 291 -15.98 15.90 5.04
CA VAL A 291 -16.14 14.68 5.82
C VAL A 291 -14.99 13.73 5.50
N CYS A 292 -14.55 13.00 6.52
CA CYS A 292 -13.58 11.93 6.35
C CYS A 292 -14.32 10.60 6.19
N VAL A 293 -13.92 9.83 5.20
CA VAL A 293 -14.43 8.48 4.94
C VAL A 293 -13.26 7.50 5.03
N LYS A 294 -13.37 6.52 5.93
CA LYS A 294 -12.44 5.40 6.02
C LYS A 294 -13.04 4.18 5.36
N LEU A 295 -12.35 3.64 4.35
CA LEU A 295 -12.81 2.46 3.63
C LEU A 295 -11.90 1.28 3.92
N ILE A 296 -12.50 0.09 4.11
CA ILE A 296 -11.79 -1.18 4.23
C ILE A 296 -12.48 -2.25 3.37
N PRO A 297 -11.76 -3.30 2.94
CA PRO A 297 -12.37 -4.45 2.29
C PRO A 297 -13.40 -5.13 3.21
N LYS A 298 -14.52 -5.55 2.66
CA LYS A 298 -15.49 -6.39 3.37
C LYS A 298 -14.89 -7.78 3.56
N SER A 299 -15.09 -8.38 4.72
CA SER A 299 -14.61 -9.74 5.00
C SER A 299 -15.08 -10.73 3.92
N GLY A 300 -14.13 -11.47 3.31
CA GLY A 300 -14.40 -12.42 2.23
C GLY A 300 -14.55 -11.81 0.82
N SER A 301 -14.37 -10.49 0.65
CA SER A 301 -14.33 -9.86 -0.66
C SER A 301 -12.95 -9.98 -1.31
N THR A 302 -12.91 -9.88 -2.64
CA THR A 302 -11.67 -9.81 -3.40
C THR A 302 -10.87 -8.57 -3.00
N TYR A 303 -9.59 -8.74 -2.69
CA TYR A 303 -8.72 -7.62 -2.34
C TYR A 303 -8.58 -6.65 -3.50
N LEU A 304 -8.89 -5.38 -3.26
CA LEU A 304 -8.62 -4.29 -4.17
C LEU A 304 -7.54 -3.39 -3.57
N PRO A 305 -6.49 -3.05 -4.30
CA PRO A 305 -5.47 -2.12 -3.81
C PRO A 305 -6.08 -0.78 -3.41
N GLY A 306 -5.66 -0.23 -2.27
CA GLY A 306 -6.16 1.05 -1.77
C GLY A 306 -5.90 2.21 -2.72
N ALA A 307 -4.80 2.16 -3.48
CA ALA A 307 -4.50 3.13 -4.52
C ALA A 307 -5.59 3.15 -5.61
N TYR A 308 -6.09 1.98 -6.02
CA TYR A 308 -7.19 1.86 -6.98
C TYR A 308 -8.51 2.45 -6.44
N LEU A 309 -8.87 2.08 -5.21
CA LEU A 309 -10.06 2.63 -4.55
C LEU A 309 -9.99 4.15 -4.44
N SER A 310 -8.80 4.69 -4.17
CA SER A 310 -8.57 6.14 -4.09
C SER A 310 -8.85 6.84 -5.42
N VAL A 311 -8.35 6.29 -6.53
CA VAL A 311 -8.57 6.85 -7.87
C VAL A 311 -10.03 6.72 -8.28
N ALA A 312 -10.65 5.56 -8.08
CA ALA A 312 -12.06 5.33 -8.40
C ALA A 312 -13.02 6.28 -7.65
N LEU A 313 -12.67 6.65 -6.42
CA LEU A 313 -13.40 7.66 -5.65
C LEU A 313 -13.22 9.06 -6.22
N GLU A 314 -11.99 9.46 -6.53
CA GLU A 314 -11.69 10.79 -7.06
C GLU A 314 -12.26 11.04 -8.46
N GLU A 315 -12.32 10.01 -9.31
CA GLU A 315 -12.93 10.10 -10.63
C GLU A 315 -14.45 10.32 -10.55
N ARG A 316 -15.11 9.69 -9.57
CA ARG A 316 -16.56 9.84 -9.36
C ARG A 316 -16.93 11.09 -8.58
N HIS A 317 -16.01 11.60 -7.76
CA HIS A 317 -16.22 12.77 -6.91
C HIS A 317 -15.09 13.79 -7.17
N PRO A 318 -15.21 14.60 -8.24
CA PRO A 318 -14.25 15.66 -8.53
C PRO A 318 -14.12 16.60 -7.33
N GLY A 319 -12.90 16.75 -6.81
CA GLY A 319 -12.63 17.50 -5.58
C GLY A 319 -12.42 16.64 -4.34
N ALA A 320 -12.78 15.36 -4.37
CA ALA A 320 -12.37 14.41 -3.32
C ALA A 320 -10.84 14.26 -3.26
N ILE A 321 -10.31 14.03 -2.06
CA ILE A 321 -8.90 13.76 -1.83
C ILE A 321 -8.84 12.40 -1.19
N ALA A 322 -8.39 11.38 -1.93
CA ALA A 322 -8.31 10.02 -1.44
C ALA A 322 -6.89 9.46 -1.56
N PHE A 323 -6.50 8.61 -0.60
CA PHE A 323 -5.20 7.93 -0.62
C PHE A 323 -5.23 6.70 0.29
N GLU A 324 -4.39 5.75 -0.04
CA GLU A 324 -4.16 4.59 0.79
C GLU A 324 -3.45 4.97 2.09
N PHE A 325 -3.95 4.49 3.22
CA PHE A 325 -3.39 4.78 4.53
C PHE A 325 -3.47 3.55 5.43
N VAL A 326 -2.32 2.98 5.76
CA VAL A 326 -2.20 1.69 6.42
C VAL A 326 -3.00 0.64 5.60
N ASP A 327 -3.76 -0.26 6.19
CA ASP A 327 -4.56 -1.27 5.49
C ASP A 327 -5.96 -0.77 5.07
N SER A 328 -6.09 0.51 4.74
CA SER A 328 -7.35 1.18 4.45
C SER A 328 -7.19 2.34 3.48
N VAL A 329 -8.29 2.91 3.01
CA VAL A 329 -8.29 4.15 2.24
C VAL A 329 -8.87 5.27 3.09
N ALA A 330 -8.15 6.38 3.17
CA ALA A 330 -8.63 7.64 3.69
C ALA A 330 -9.15 8.49 2.53
N ALA A 331 -10.40 8.94 2.58
CA ALA A 331 -10.97 9.85 1.62
C ALA A 331 -11.59 11.05 2.33
N PHE A 332 -11.37 12.25 1.77
CA PHE A 332 -11.92 13.51 2.23
C PHE A 332 -12.85 14.04 1.13
N LEU A 333 -14.13 14.13 1.44
CA LEU A 333 -15.16 14.58 0.52
C LEU A 333 -15.67 15.95 0.97
N SER A 334 -15.93 16.87 0.03
CA SER A 334 -16.59 18.13 0.37
C SER A 334 -18.03 17.88 0.83
N ILE A 335 -18.59 18.76 1.71
CA ILE A 335 -19.91 18.55 2.31
C ILE A 335 -21.03 18.57 1.27
N ASP A 336 -20.83 19.30 0.15
CA ASP A 336 -21.79 19.31 -0.95
C ASP A 336 -21.87 17.94 -1.64
N GLN A 337 -20.76 17.18 -1.60
CA GLN A 337 -20.69 15.80 -2.08
C GLN A 337 -21.09 14.79 -1.00
N ALA A 338 -20.98 15.16 0.27
CA ALA A 338 -21.24 14.32 1.43
C ALA A 338 -22.67 14.43 1.98
N LYS A 339 -23.57 15.13 1.32
CA LYS A 339 -24.99 15.05 1.65
C LYS A 339 -25.41 13.60 1.66
N LYS A 340 -26.37 13.26 2.52
CA LYS A 340 -26.84 11.88 2.69
C LYS A 340 -27.11 11.20 1.34
N GLU A 341 -27.74 11.90 0.43
CA GLU A 341 -28.04 11.46 -0.94
C GLU A 341 -26.76 11.15 -1.76
N THR A 342 -25.68 11.91 -1.56
CA THR A 342 -24.40 11.70 -2.25
C THR A 342 -23.65 10.51 -1.71
N LEU A 343 -23.67 10.31 -0.38
CA LEU A 343 -23.06 9.12 0.25
C LEU A 343 -23.86 7.85 -0.05
N ASP A 344 -25.19 7.94 -0.11
CA ASP A 344 -26.04 6.83 -0.48
C ASP A 344 -25.89 6.47 -1.98
N ALA A 345 -25.55 7.43 -2.83
CA ALA A 345 -25.20 7.19 -4.23
C ALA A 345 -23.88 6.43 -4.40
N LEU A 346 -22.98 6.42 -3.39
CA LEU A 346 -21.80 5.57 -3.37
C LEU A 346 -22.11 4.11 -3.06
N LEU A 347 -23.25 3.82 -2.46
CA LEU A 347 -23.60 2.49 -1.96
C LEU A 347 -23.46 1.40 -3.03
N PRO A 348 -24.03 1.53 -4.25
CA PRO A 348 -23.88 0.51 -5.28
C PRO A 348 -22.44 0.28 -5.73
N VAL A 349 -21.62 1.34 -5.65
CA VAL A 349 -20.20 1.28 -6.00
C VAL A 349 -19.42 0.55 -4.92
N LEU A 350 -19.64 0.90 -3.65
CA LEU A 350 -18.99 0.26 -2.51
C LEU A 350 -19.35 -1.22 -2.41
N GLU A 351 -20.60 -1.57 -2.67
CA GLU A 351 -21.07 -2.96 -2.71
C GLU A 351 -20.42 -3.74 -3.86
N LYS A 352 -20.36 -3.17 -5.06
CA LYS A 352 -19.69 -3.78 -6.22
C LYS A 352 -18.20 -3.98 -5.98
N LEU A 353 -17.56 -3.05 -5.27
CA LEU A 353 -16.15 -3.12 -4.92
C LEU A 353 -15.87 -3.98 -3.67
N GLY A 354 -16.92 -4.49 -3.01
CA GLY A 354 -16.77 -5.30 -1.81
C GLY A 354 -16.10 -4.57 -0.65
N VAL A 355 -16.37 -3.27 -0.50
CA VAL A 355 -15.83 -2.43 0.58
C VAL A 355 -16.91 -1.90 1.50
N VAL A 356 -16.55 -1.61 2.74
CA VAL A 356 -17.39 -0.93 3.73
C VAL A 356 -16.71 0.32 4.23
N CYS A 357 -17.48 1.29 4.69
CA CYS A 357 -16.90 2.56 5.13
C CYS A 357 -17.50 3.13 6.42
N GLY A 358 -16.65 3.78 7.21
CA GLY A 358 -17.02 4.66 8.29
C GLY A 358 -16.91 6.11 7.85
N VAL A 359 -17.85 6.96 8.29
CA VAL A 359 -17.97 8.37 7.91
C VAL A 359 -17.93 9.25 9.16
N SER A 360 -17.07 10.27 9.16
CA SER A 360 -16.98 11.26 10.24
C SER A 360 -18.18 12.22 10.28
N SER A 361 -18.30 12.99 11.35
CA SER A 361 -19.06 14.24 11.32
C SER A 361 -18.42 15.26 10.38
N PRO A 362 -19.17 16.22 9.84
CA PRO A 362 -18.62 17.32 9.05
C PRO A 362 -17.63 18.17 9.86
N PHE A 363 -16.58 18.65 9.21
CA PHE A 363 -15.57 19.54 9.79
C PHE A 363 -15.05 20.53 8.73
N THR A 364 -14.51 21.66 9.17
CA THR A 364 -14.14 22.77 8.27
C THR A 364 -12.64 22.88 8.02
N ASN A 365 -11.83 22.38 8.95
CA ASN A 365 -10.38 22.60 8.93
C ASN A 365 -9.64 21.28 8.72
N LEU A 366 -8.95 21.12 7.59
CA LEU A 366 -8.17 19.89 7.29
C LEU A 366 -7.03 19.62 8.28
N TYR A 367 -6.63 20.59 9.09
CA TYR A 367 -5.70 20.34 10.20
C TYR A 367 -6.33 19.49 11.33
N ASP A 368 -7.66 19.38 11.36
CA ASP A 368 -8.40 18.53 12.30
C ASP A 368 -8.71 17.13 11.72
N ALA A 369 -8.09 16.78 10.59
CA ALA A 369 -8.31 15.51 9.89
C ALA A 369 -8.02 14.28 10.78
N ASN A 370 -7.13 14.37 11.78
CA ASN A 370 -6.88 13.30 12.75
C ASN A 370 -8.13 12.99 13.59
N HIS A 371 -8.89 14.00 14.01
CA HIS A 371 -10.15 13.83 14.75
C HIS A 371 -11.25 13.24 13.85
N ALA A 372 -11.34 13.72 12.60
CA ALA A 372 -12.27 13.17 11.63
C ALA A 372 -11.95 11.71 11.27
N TRP A 373 -10.66 11.37 11.14
CA TRP A 373 -10.20 10.00 10.95
C TRP A 373 -10.54 9.08 12.12
N PHE A 374 -10.36 9.58 13.34
CA PHE A 374 -10.78 8.87 14.55
C PHE A 374 -12.30 8.59 14.51
N GLN A 375 -13.13 9.59 14.19
CA GLN A 375 -14.57 9.44 14.09
C GLN A 375 -14.99 8.41 13.03
N ALA A 376 -14.39 8.48 11.84
CA ALA A 376 -14.65 7.52 10.77
C ALA A 376 -14.23 6.09 11.17
N SER A 377 -13.09 5.96 11.88
CA SER A 377 -12.62 4.68 12.39
C SER A 377 -13.55 4.10 13.46
N ALA A 378 -14.02 4.94 14.38
CA ALA A 378 -14.97 4.55 15.43
C ALA A 378 -16.33 4.12 14.86
N ALA A 379 -16.84 4.86 13.85
CA ALA A 379 -18.07 4.50 13.16
C ALA A 379 -17.97 3.12 12.50
N LEU A 380 -16.85 2.87 11.83
CA LEU A 380 -16.59 1.59 11.17
C LEU A 380 -16.50 0.46 12.19
N GLN A 381 -15.72 0.63 13.27
CA GLN A 381 -15.53 -0.38 14.31
C GLN A 381 -16.85 -0.77 14.99
N ASN A 382 -17.68 0.22 15.33
CA ASN A 382 -18.96 -0.03 16.00
C ASN A 382 -20.04 -0.58 15.03
N GLY A 383 -19.93 -0.24 13.73
CA GLY A 383 -20.92 -0.62 12.72
C GLY A 383 -20.73 -2.02 12.14
N LEU A 384 -19.51 -2.52 12.07
CA LEU A 384 -19.19 -3.80 11.41
C LEU A 384 -20.02 -4.99 11.93
N SER A 385 -20.29 -5.04 13.23
CA SER A 385 -21.09 -6.10 13.87
C SER A 385 -22.59 -6.03 13.54
N GLN A 386 -23.09 -4.87 13.06
CA GLN A 386 -24.52 -4.65 12.81
C GLN A 386 -24.92 -4.98 11.37
N GLY A 387 -23.94 -5.26 10.50
CA GLY A 387 -24.17 -5.42 9.06
C GLY A 387 -24.45 -4.08 8.37
N GLY A 388 -24.13 -3.98 7.10
CA GLY A 388 -24.28 -2.75 6.31
C GLY A 388 -23.01 -2.40 5.56
N THR A 389 -23.03 -1.26 4.88
CA THR A 389 -21.93 -0.81 4.03
C THR A 389 -21.41 0.57 4.44
N ILE A 390 -22.27 1.46 4.91
CA ILE A 390 -21.91 2.83 5.33
C ILE A 390 -22.30 3.04 6.79
N PHE A 391 -21.33 3.39 7.62
CA PHE A 391 -21.50 3.65 9.06
C PHE A 391 -21.18 5.11 9.37
N ARG A 392 -22.15 5.88 9.88
CA ARG A 392 -21.98 7.28 10.22
C ARG A 392 -21.65 7.44 11.68
N PHE A 393 -20.65 8.25 12.03
CA PHE A 393 -20.22 8.44 13.42
C PHE A 393 -21.33 8.94 14.33
N GLN A 394 -22.25 9.75 13.81
CA GLN A 394 -23.38 10.27 14.60
C GLN A 394 -24.29 9.17 15.13
N ASP A 395 -24.38 8.03 14.44
CA ASP A 395 -25.20 6.89 14.87
C ASP A 395 -24.54 6.11 16.02
N TYR A 396 -23.25 6.33 16.24
CA TYR A 396 -22.41 5.63 17.23
C TYR A 396 -21.84 6.54 18.32
N LEU A 397 -22.35 7.77 18.48
CA LEU A 397 -21.84 8.73 19.47
C LEU A 397 -21.90 8.16 20.89
N LEU A 398 -23.05 7.63 21.31
CA LEU A 398 -23.21 7.10 22.65
C LEU A 398 -22.37 5.85 22.90
N PRO A 399 -22.38 4.80 22.06
CA PRO A 399 -21.46 3.67 22.18
C PRO A 399 -19.99 4.09 22.27
N GLN A 400 -19.56 5.03 21.45
CA GLN A 400 -18.17 5.52 21.46
C GLN A 400 -17.81 6.27 22.75
N LEU A 401 -18.70 7.12 23.27
CA LEU A 401 -18.49 7.81 24.54
C LEU A 401 -18.43 6.82 25.71
N LEU A 402 -19.32 5.83 25.72
CA LEU A 402 -19.34 4.79 26.76
C LEU A 402 -18.05 3.93 26.72
N SER A 403 -17.62 3.53 25.54
CA SER A 403 -16.36 2.79 25.36
C SER A 403 -15.15 3.61 25.84
N GLY A 404 -15.11 4.91 25.51
CA GLY A 404 -14.08 5.83 25.97
C GLY A 404 -14.08 6.02 27.49
N ALA A 405 -15.25 6.17 28.09
CA ALA A 405 -15.40 6.33 29.55
C ALA A 405 -14.94 5.08 30.33
N LEU A 406 -15.17 3.90 29.77
CA LEU A 406 -14.72 2.64 30.37
C LEU A 406 -13.21 2.37 30.17
N ALA A 407 -12.56 3.04 29.23
CA ALA A 407 -11.15 2.84 28.89
C ALA A 407 -10.77 1.35 28.69
N GLY A 408 -11.65 0.57 28.06
CA GLY A 408 -11.47 -0.86 27.82
C GLY A 408 -11.64 -1.76 29.06
N ARG A 409 -12.07 -1.20 30.18
CA ARG A 409 -12.33 -1.98 31.40
C ARG A 409 -13.75 -2.56 31.39
N PRO A 410 -13.98 -3.74 31.97
CA PRO A 410 -15.32 -4.28 32.13
C PRO A 410 -16.15 -3.42 33.09
N THR A 411 -17.45 -3.33 32.85
CA THR A 411 -18.39 -2.47 33.59
C THR A 411 -18.42 -2.73 35.08
N TRP A 412 -18.21 -3.98 35.52
CA TRP A 412 -18.23 -4.35 36.93
C TRP A 412 -17.18 -3.63 37.79
N VAL A 413 -16.12 -3.10 37.18
CA VAL A 413 -15.09 -2.29 37.86
C VAL A 413 -15.70 -1.01 38.45
N TYR A 414 -16.76 -0.51 37.86
CA TYR A 414 -17.45 0.72 38.25
C TYR A 414 -18.69 0.47 39.10
N TYR A 415 -18.96 -0.78 39.47
CA TYR A 415 -20.15 -1.10 40.29
C TYR A 415 -19.99 -0.57 41.71
N THR A 416 -21.00 0.19 42.16
CA THR A 416 -21.19 0.51 43.58
C THR A 416 -21.64 -0.74 44.32
N GLU A 417 -21.48 -0.75 45.65
CA GLU A 417 -21.95 -1.86 46.48
C GLU A 417 -23.47 -2.10 46.36
N GLY A 418 -24.24 -1.03 46.15
CA GLY A 418 -25.66 -1.14 45.90
C GLY A 418 -25.98 -1.82 44.56
N LEU A 419 -25.20 -1.49 43.51
CA LEU A 419 -25.39 -2.09 42.21
C LEU A 419 -24.97 -3.58 42.18
N LYS A 420 -23.94 -3.96 42.94
CA LYS A 420 -23.56 -5.36 43.15
C LYS A 420 -24.70 -6.16 43.82
N ARG A 421 -25.29 -5.62 44.86
CA ARG A 421 -26.45 -6.25 45.53
C ARG A 421 -27.65 -6.44 44.60
N LEU A 422 -27.94 -5.47 43.75
CA LEU A 422 -29.00 -5.60 42.74
C LEU A 422 -28.68 -6.70 41.72
N LYS A 423 -27.44 -6.85 41.30
CA LYS A 423 -27.02 -7.89 40.38
C LYS A 423 -27.11 -9.28 41.02
N GLU A 424 -26.61 -9.43 42.21
CA GLU A 424 -26.74 -10.67 42.99
C GLU A 424 -28.20 -11.08 43.22
N HIS A 425 -29.08 -10.10 43.43
CA HIS A 425 -30.53 -10.35 43.50
C HIS A 425 -31.05 -10.88 42.15
N ASP A 426 -30.71 -10.24 41.04
CA ASP A 426 -31.20 -10.61 39.71
C ASP A 426 -30.67 -11.99 39.27
N ASP A 427 -29.44 -12.36 39.66
CA ASP A 427 -28.87 -13.69 39.41
C ASP A 427 -29.64 -14.81 40.15
N ASN A 428 -30.35 -14.49 41.26
CA ASN A 428 -31.09 -15.43 42.06
C ASN A 428 -32.62 -15.24 41.99
N SER A 429 -33.13 -14.33 41.14
CA SER A 429 -34.54 -13.98 41.07
C SER A 429 -35.07 -14.01 39.64
N GLN A 430 -36.36 -14.35 39.46
CA GLN A 430 -37.04 -14.23 38.19
C GLN A 430 -37.40 -12.78 37.84
N VAL A 431 -37.29 -11.86 38.77
CA VAL A 431 -37.63 -10.44 38.62
C VAL A 431 -36.34 -9.66 38.53
N SER A 432 -36.03 -9.10 37.36
CA SER A 432 -34.86 -8.27 37.18
C SER A 432 -35.10 -6.83 37.67
N TYR A 433 -34.44 -6.48 38.76
CA TYR A 433 -34.42 -5.12 39.29
C TYR A 433 -33.50 -4.20 38.50
N LEU A 434 -32.40 -4.73 37.94
CA LEU A 434 -31.52 -3.97 37.04
C LEU A 434 -32.25 -3.53 35.79
N HIS A 435 -33.07 -4.43 35.21
CA HIS A 435 -33.90 -4.07 34.06
C HIS A 435 -34.95 -3.00 34.43
N THR A 436 -35.61 -3.14 35.59
CA THR A 436 -36.59 -2.16 36.10
C THR A 436 -35.93 -0.80 36.32
N LEU A 437 -34.77 -0.76 36.97
CA LEU A 437 -33.99 0.47 37.22
C LEU A 437 -33.61 1.15 35.90
N ARG A 438 -33.08 0.39 34.92
CA ARG A 438 -32.71 0.92 33.64
C ARG A 438 -33.90 1.58 32.94
N VAL A 439 -35.01 0.87 32.79
CA VAL A 439 -36.22 1.43 32.15
C VAL A 439 -36.73 2.65 32.91
N TYR A 440 -36.58 2.72 34.23
CA TYR A 440 -36.93 3.87 35.02
C TYR A 440 -36.05 5.10 34.74
N LEU A 441 -34.74 4.88 34.65
CA LEU A 441 -33.77 5.92 34.24
C LEU A 441 -34.02 6.38 32.82
N ASP A 442 -34.24 5.45 31.86
CA ASP A 442 -34.51 5.75 30.45
C ASP A 442 -35.82 6.55 30.25
N ASN A 443 -36.79 6.42 31.18
CA ASN A 443 -38.01 7.19 31.20
C ASN A 443 -37.93 8.46 32.06
N ASN A 444 -36.75 8.99 32.36
CA ASN A 444 -36.51 10.18 33.16
C ASN A 444 -37.19 10.11 34.54
N LEU A 445 -37.06 8.98 35.21
CA LEU A 445 -37.66 8.73 36.54
C LEU A 445 -39.19 8.86 36.60
N SER A 446 -39.88 8.69 35.45
CA SER A 446 -41.34 8.78 35.38
C SER A 446 -41.98 7.44 35.71
N VAL A 447 -42.60 7.32 36.88
CA VAL A 447 -43.33 6.12 37.30
C VAL A 447 -44.39 5.69 36.30
N THR A 448 -45.16 6.64 35.76
CA THR A 448 -46.24 6.34 34.82
C THR A 448 -45.73 5.77 33.50
N LYS A 449 -44.71 6.41 32.91
CA LYS A 449 -44.09 5.93 31.64
C LYS A 449 -43.40 4.58 31.84
N THR A 450 -42.71 4.40 32.96
CA THR A 450 -42.02 3.16 33.26
C THR A 450 -42.98 1.99 33.51
N ALA A 451 -44.08 2.23 34.25
CA ALA A 451 -45.10 1.22 34.43
C ALA A 451 -45.75 0.74 33.15
N SER A 452 -46.03 1.70 32.26
CA SER A 452 -46.53 1.40 30.89
C SER A 452 -45.52 0.62 30.07
N ALA A 453 -44.23 1.04 30.07
CA ALA A 453 -43.17 0.40 29.32
C ALA A 453 -42.86 -1.04 29.78
N LEU A 454 -43.03 -1.31 31.09
CA LEU A 454 -42.83 -2.65 31.67
C LEU A 454 -44.11 -3.49 31.73
N PHE A 455 -45.24 -2.98 31.26
CA PHE A 455 -46.57 -3.62 31.39
C PHE A 455 -46.92 -3.98 32.83
N LEU A 456 -46.59 -3.09 33.79
CA LEU A 456 -46.83 -3.27 35.23
C LEU A 456 -47.90 -2.30 35.71
N HIS A 457 -48.63 -2.73 36.79
CA HIS A 457 -49.46 -1.79 37.53
C HIS A 457 -48.57 -0.82 38.29
N ARG A 458 -49.02 0.43 38.45
CA ARG A 458 -48.26 1.50 39.11
C ARG A 458 -47.82 1.11 40.54
N SER A 459 -48.68 0.45 41.31
CA SER A 459 -48.34 -0.02 42.67
C SER A 459 -47.20 -1.02 42.67
N THR A 460 -47.24 -2.01 41.76
CA THR A 460 -46.19 -3.02 41.62
C THR A 460 -44.84 -2.40 41.25
N LEU A 461 -44.83 -1.38 40.38
CA LEU A 461 -43.63 -0.64 40.05
C LEU A 461 -43.07 0.13 41.25
N LEU A 462 -43.95 0.81 42.03
CA LEU A 462 -43.55 1.54 43.24
C LEU A 462 -42.93 0.60 44.26
N ASP A 463 -43.51 -0.58 44.48
CA ASP A 463 -42.96 -1.62 45.38
C ASP A 463 -41.57 -2.06 44.91
N ARG A 464 -41.39 -2.32 43.61
CA ARG A 464 -40.06 -2.65 43.03
C ARG A 464 -39.06 -1.53 43.23
N LEU A 465 -39.45 -0.27 42.96
CA LEU A 465 -38.58 0.89 43.14
C LEU A 465 -38.18 1.09 44.61
N ALA A 466 -39.08 0.83 45.58
CA ALA A 466 -38.76 0.86 47.00
C ALA A 466 -37.67 -0.18 47.35
N HIS A 467 -37.76 -1.40 46.82
CA HIS A 467 -36.73 -2.42 47.01
C HIS A 467 -35.40 -2.03 46.35
N ILE A 468 -35.45 -1.49 45.10
CA ILE A 468 -34.26 -1.05 44.35
C ILE A 468 -33.55 0.06 45.12
N THR A 469 -34.26 1.11 45.60
CA THR A 469 -33.67 2.21 46.35
C THR A 469 -33.08 1.76 47.68
N ALA A 470 -33.74 0.80 48.38
CA ALA A 470 -33.20 0.20 49.60
C ALA A 470 -31.89 -0.55 49.35
N MET A 471 -31.79 -1.32 48.24
CA MET A 471 -30.57 -2.04 47.88
C MET A 471 -29.45 -1.09 47.41
N LEU A 472 -29.80 -0.04 46.66
CA LEU A 472 -28.85 0.99 46.24
C LEU A 472 -28.33 1.83 47.42
N GLY A 473 -29.12 1.98 48.47
CA GLY A 473 -28.83 2.89 49.58
C GLY A 473 -28.99 4.36 49.18
N SER A 474 -29.78 4.65 48.15
CA SER A 474 -30.03 5.99 47.59
C SER A 474 -31.46 6.10 47.09
N ASP A 475 -32.08 7.26 47.26
CA ASP A 475 -33.45 7.56 46.81
C ASP A 475 -33.55 8.03 45.35
N LEU A 476 -32.46 7.97 44.58
CA LEU A 476 -32.37 8.40 43.20
C LEU A 476 -32.73 9.89 42.96
N LYS A 477 -32.52 10.74 43.97
CA LYS A 477 -32.72 12.21 43.83
C LYS A 477 -31.48 12.94 43.34
N ASP A 478 -30.30 12.34 43.51
CA ASP A 478 -29.04 12.88 43.04
C ASP A 478 -28.92 12.66 41.51
N PRO A 479 -28.91 13.74 40.70
CA PRO A 479 -28.82 13.64 39.25
C PRO A 479 -27.52 12.98 38.79
N ASP A 480 -26.38 13.24 39.45
CA ASP A 480 -25.09 12.70 39.07
C ASP A 480 -25.02 11.20 39.37
N TYR A 481 -25.62 10.75 40.47
CA TYR A 481 -25.74 9.33 40.78
C TYR A 481 -26.64 8.60 39.78
N CYS A 482 -27.80 9.19 39.42
CA CYS A 482 -28.69 8.65 38.38
C CYS A 482 -28.00 8.57 37.01
N LEU A 483 -27.25 9.62 36.64
CA LEU A 483 -26.47 9.65 35.41
C LEU A 483 -25.40 8.54 35.42
N THR A 484 -24.65 8.39 36.51
CA THR A 484 -23.64 7.37 36.69
C THR A 484 -24.22 5.96 36.51
N LEU A 485 -25.33 5.66 37.18
CA LEU A 485 -26.05 4.39 37.05
C LEU A 485 -26.50 4.17 35.58
N GLY A 486 -27.05 5.22 34.95
CA GLY A 486 -27.48 5.17 33.55
C GLY A 486 -26.33 4.87 32.59
N ILE A 487 -25.15 5.45 32.80
CA ILE A 487 -23.94 5.19 32.04
C ILE A 487 -23.50 3.74 32.21
N ILE A 488 -23.38 3.25 33.44
CA ILE A 488 -22.92 1.87 33.72
C ILE A 488 -23.87 0.85 33.09
N LEU A 489 -25.18 0.99 33.29
CA LEU A 489 -26.18 0.04 32.79
C LEU A 489 -26.29 0.04 31.26
N ARG A 490 -26.11 1.20 30.61
CA ARG A 490 -26.06 1.28 29.14
C ARG A 490 -24.76 0.68 28.60
N ALA A 491 -23.64 0.94 29.24
CA ALA A 491 -22.35 0.37 28.84
C ALA A 491 -22.36 -1.17 28.97
N GLU A 492 -23.02 -1.73 29.99
CA GLU A 492 -23.18 -3.19 30.12
C GLU A 492 -23.99 -3.80 28.97
N LEU A 493 -25.00 -3.09 28.47
CA LEU A 493 -25.76 -3.54 27.30
C LEU A 493 -24.92 -3.54 26.02
N GLU A 494 -24.13 -2.49 25.85
CA GLU A 494 -23.26 -2.39 24.66
C GLU A 494 -22.16 -3.46 24.71
N GLN A 495 -21.57 -3.76 25.85
CA GLN A 495 -20.62 -4.86 25.99
C GLN A 495 -21.25 -6.22 25.63
N LYS A 496 -22.45 -6.51 26.14
CA LYS A 496 -23.19 -7.74 25.81
C LYS A 496 -23.54 -7.85 24.31
N ARG A 497 -23.89 -6.72 23.67
CA ARG A 497 -24.15 -6.68 22.22
C ARG A 497 -22.90 -6.99 21.41
N THR A 498 -21.76 -6.45 21.82
CA THR A 498 -20.47 -6.68 21.16
C THR A 498 -20.03 -8.15 21.30
N GLU A 499 -20.21 -8.75 22.47
CA GLU A 499 -19.89 -10.15 22.72
C GLU A 499 -20.80 -11.13 21.94
N GLN A 500 -22.07 -10.78 21.73
CA GLN A 500 -23.02 -11.61 20.94
C GLN A 500 -22.88 -11.42 19.44
N GLY A 501 -22.32 -10.34 18.95
CA GLY A 501 -22.10 -10.03 17.53
C GLY A 501 -20.71 -10.41 17.02
N ALA A 502 -19.80 -10.90 17.85
CA ALA A 502 -18.50 -11.39 17.40
C ALA A 502 -18.69 -12.78 16.76
N PRO A 503 -18.38 -12.95 15.45
CA PRO A 503 -18.30 -14.30 14.88
C PRO A 503 -17.16 -15.06 15.55
N ALA A 504 -17.42 -16.31 15.92
CA ALA A 504 -16.47 -17.26 16.46
C ALA A 504 -15.33 -17.59 15.48
#